data_36ee452df8bd786428dc6bab0d5d7ecf
#
_entry.id   36ee452df8bd786428dc6bab0d5d7ecf
#
_cell.length_a   1.000
_cell.length_b   1.000
_cell.length_c   1.000
_cell.angle_alpha   90.00
_cell.angle_beta   90.00
_cell.angle_gamma   90.00
#
_symmetry.space_group_name_H-M   'P 1'
#
loop_
_entity.id
_entity.type
_entity.pdbx_description
1 polymer ?
#
loop_
_entity_poly.entity_id
_entity_poly.type
_entity_poly.pdbx_seq_one_letter_code
_entity_poly.pdbx_strand_id
1 'polypeptide(L)'
;VNDLIDTTEMYLRTIFELEEEGIFPLRARIAERLNQSGPTVSQTVARMQRDGLLVVSDDRHLELTDLGRDRAVSVMRKHRLAERLLLDVIGLDWRDVHVEACRWEHVMSDQVEQKLVALLGHPQVSPYGNPIPGLDHLGVENSHVEETHADLIGADVAAERGGNYEVRRIIEIVQNQPGVMDRLQRGGIKPGAVLEFAVRGPQLVAVDGGITTELPPEVAHGIHVRPA
;
A
#
# COMPACT_ATOMS: atom_id res chain seq x y z
N VAL A 1 -1.46 -19.89 -15.18
CA VAL A 1 -0.61 -19.16 -14.25
C VAL A 1 -1.43 -18.47 -13.14
N ASN A 2 -2.78 -18.67 -13.14
CA ASN A 2 -3.68 -18.04 -12.14
C ASN A 2 -3.88 -18.88 -10.86
N ASP A 3 -3.20 -20.00 -10.67
CA ASP A 3 -3.43 -20.92 -9.55
C ASP A 3 -2.62 -20.59 -8.27
N LEU A 4 -1.80 -19.54 -8.28
CA LEU A 4 -0.94 -19.19 -7.14
C LEU A 4 -1.50 -18.04 -6.28
N ILE A 5 -2.59 -17.41 -6.70
CA ILE A 5 -3.17 -16.27 -5.97
C ILE A 5 -4.27 -16.78 -5.04
N ASP A 6 -4.08 -16.68 -3.73
CA ASP A 6 -5.12 -16.98 -2.76
C ASP A 6 -6.17 -15.86 -2.73
N THR A 7 -7.36 -16.15 -3.23
CA THR A 7 -8.46 -15.17 -3.26
C THR A 7 -8.81 -14.65 -1.86
N THR A 8 -8.70 -15.49 -0.83
CA THR A 8 -9.00 -15.08 0.55
C THR A 8 -7.97 -14.08 1.05
N GLU A 9 -6.69 -14.35 0.78
CA GLU A 9 -5.59 -13.45 1.15
C GLU A 9 -5.69 -12.11 0.40
N MET A 10 -6.05 -12.10 -0.89
CA MET A 10 -6.32 -10.85 -1.62
C MET A 10 -7.39 -10.00 -0.96
N TYR A 11 -8.50 -10.62 -0.50
CA TYR A 11 -9.57 -9.89 0.19
C TYR A 11 -9.12 -9.37 1.56
N LEU A 12 -8.41 -10.18 2.35
CA LEU A 12 -7.86 -9.77 3.64
C LEU A 12 -6.91 -8.58 3.48
N ARG A 13 -6.02 -8.65 2.51
CA ARG A 13 -5.11 -7.57 2.14
C ARG A 13 -5.87 -6.30 1.75
N THR A 14 -6.86 -6.42 0.86
CA THR A 14 -7.66 -5.25 0.41
C THR A 14 -8.41 -4.58 1.56
N ILE A 15 -8.94 -5.36 2.51
CA ILE A 15 -9.58 -4.81 3.72
C ILE A 15 -8.54 -4.06 4.56
N PHE A 16 -7.38 -4.66 4.77
CA PHE A 16 -6.29 -4.04 5.53
C PHE A 16 -5.80 -2.74 4.90
N GLU A 17 -5.60 -2.70 3.58
CA GLU A 17 -5.23 -1.49 2.83
C GLU A 17 -6.26 -0.38 2.99
N LEU A 18 -7.56 -0.71 2.87
CA LEU A 18 -8.64 0.26 3.08
C LEU A 18 -8.60 0.87 4.49
N GLU A 19 -8.37 0.04 5.52
CA GLU A 19 -8.24 0.51 6.90
C GLU A 19 -7.01 1.40 7.10
N GLU A 20 -5.85 1.05 6.51
CA GLU A 20 -4.65 1.90 6.53
C GLU A 20 -4.87 3.25 5.86
N GLU A 21 -5.76 3.33 4.88
CA GLU A 21 -6.15 4.57 4.20
C GLU A 21 -7.26 5.35 4.94
N GLY A 22 -7.75 4.84 6.06
CA GLY A 22 -8.88 5.42 6.80
C GLY A 22 -10.23 5.29 6.07
N ILE A 23 -10.32 4.37 5.13
CA ILE A 23 -11.53 4.10 4.33
C ILE A 23 -12.27 2.92 4.94
N PHE A 24 -13.56 3.11 5.27
CA PHE A 24 -14.38 2.01 5.77
C PHE A 24 -14.50 0.87 4.74
N PRO A 25 -14.10 -0.37 5.08
CA PRO A 25 -14.18 -1.49 4.17
C PRO A 25 -15.64 -1.88 3.92
N LEU A 26 -16.10 -1.70 2.68
CA LEU A 26 -17.42 -2.09 2.20
C LEU A 26 -17.28 -3.05 1.01
N ARG A 27 -18.26 -3.95 0.81
CA ARG A 27 -18.27 -4.83 -0.37
C ARG A 27 -18.10 -4.07 -1.69
N ALA A 28 -18.70 -2.89 -1.79
CA ALA A 28 -18.59 -2.04 -2.99
C ALA A 28 -17.15 -1.59 -3.23
N ARG A 29 -16.43 -1.20 -2.18
CA ARG A 29 -15.02 -0.80 -2.26
C ARG A 29 -14.11 -1.95 -2.68
N ILE A 30 -14.37 -3.15 -2.14
CA ILE A 30 -13.63 -4.35 -2.55
C ILE A 30 -13.92 -4.70 -4.02
N ALA A 31 -15.18 -4.61 -4.45
CA ALA A 31 -15.55 -4.85 -5.84
C ALA A 31 -14.82 -3.90 -6.80
N GLU A 32 -14.73 -2.63 -6.44
CA GLU A 32 -13.98 -1.60 -7.17
C GLU A 32 -12.48 -1.91 -7.22
N ARG A 33 -11.86 -2.16 -6.04
CA ARG A 33 -10.42 -2.42 -5.92
C ARG A 33 -9.96 -3.67 -6.68
N LEU A 34 -10.71 -4.74 -6.58
CA LEU A 34 -10.39 -6.02 -7.19
C LEU A 34 -10.98 -6.20 -8.60
N ASN A 35 -11.68 -5.19 -9.11
CA ASN A 35 -12.41 -5.26 -10.39
C ASN A 35 -13.29 -6.51 -10.50
N GLN A 36 -14.06 -6.80 -9.44
CA GLN A 36 -14.92 -7.96 -9.35
C GLN A 36 -16.39 -7.57 -9.29
N SER A 37 -17.27 -8.51 -9.69
CA SER A 37 -18.71 -8.30 -9.62
C SER A 37 -19.22 -8.30 -8.17
N GLY A 38 -20.23 -7.50 -7.85
CA GLY A 38 -20.87 -7.48 -6.53
C GLY A 38 -21.31 -8.86 -6.03
N PRO A 39 -21.95 -9.72 -6.86
CA PRO A 39 -22.26 -11.11 -6.47
C PRO A 39 -21.04 -11.93 -6.08
N THR A 40 -19.94 -11.85 -6.83
CA THR A 40 -18.68 -12.56 -6.52
C THR A 40 -18.12 -12.11 -5.17
N VAL A 41 -18.06 -10.80 -4.93
CA VAL A 41 -17.62 -10.25 -3.65
C VAL A 41 -18.53 -10.72 -2.52
N SER A 42 -19.85 -10.70 -2.70
CA SER A 42 -20.79 -11.12 -1.67
C SER A 42 -20.63 -12.60 -1.30
N GLN A 43 -20.38 -13.48 -2.28
CA GLN A 43 -20.12 -14.89 -2.04
C GLN A 43 -18.82 -15.12 -1.28
N THR A 44 -17.73 -14.42 -1.66
CA THR A 44 -16.43 -14.53 -1.00
C THR A 44 -16.51 -14.01 0.44
N VAL A 45 -17.13 -12.85 0.66
CA VAL A 45 -17.35 -12.29 2.00
C VAL A 45 -18.15 -13.25 2.87
N ALA A 46 -19.24 -13.85 2.36
CA ALA A 46 -20.02 -14.82 3.11
C ALA A 46 -19.22 -16.08 3.46
N ARG A 47 -18.30 -16.52 2.60
CA ARG A 47 -17.37 -17.63 2.90
C ARG A 47 -16.40 -17.22 4.00
N MET A 48 -15.74 -16.06 3.88
CA MET A 48 -14.78 -15.57 4.87
C MET A 48 -15.43 -15.38 6.25
N GLN A 49 -16.69 -14.93 6.28
CA GLN A 49 -17.46 -14.82 7.53
C GLN A 49 -17.70 -16.21 8.16
N ARG A 50 -18.08 -17.24 7.38
CA ARG A 50 -18.22 -18.61 7.89
C ARG A 50 -16.91 -19.19 8.38
N ASP A 51 -15.79 -18.82 7.73
CA ASP A 51 -14.44 -19.26 8.10
C ASP A 51 -13.89 -18.48 9.29
N GLY A 52 -14.68 -17.53 9.85
CA GLY A 52 -14.32 -16.76 11.05
C GLY A 52 -13.23 -15.71 10.81
N LEU A 53 -13.03 -15.24 9.57
CA LEU A 53 -12.00 -14.28 9.22
C LEU A 53 -12.47 -12.81 9.31
N LEU A 54 -13.77 -12.60 9.16
CA LEU A 54 -14.38 -11.28 9.29
C LEU A 54 -15.81 -11.38 9.82
N VAL A 55 -16.31 -10.26 10.29
CA VAL A 55 -17.73 -10.05 10.58
C VAL A 55 -18.27 -8.93 9.71
N VAL A 56 -19.57 -8.98 9.44
CA VAL A 56 -20.28 -7.90 8.75
C VAL A 56 -21.11 -7.18 9.80
N SER A 57 -20.79 -5.94 10.09
CA SER A 57 -21.50 -5.12 11.06
C SER A 57 -22.88 -4.68 10.53
N ASP A 58 -23.73 -4.14 11.41
CA ASP A 58 -25.10 -3.69 11.07
C ASP A 58 -25.12 -2.60 9.99
N ASP A 59 -24.12 -1.75 9.96
CA ASP A 59 -23.89 -0.70 8.96
C ASP A 59 -23.15 -1.21 7.70
N ARG A 60 -23.00 -2.54 7.58
CA ARG A 60 -22.39 -3.26 6.44
C ARG A 60 -20.88 -3.10 6.30
N HIS A 61 -20.17 -2.57 7.29
CA HIS A 61 -18.72 -2.59 7.32
C HIS A 61 -18.20 -4.04 7.45
N LEU A 62 -17.05 -4.29 6.84
CA LEU A 62 -16.33 -5.55 6.97
C LEU A 62 -15.25 -5.37 8.01
N GLU A 63 -15.37 -6.04 9.12
CA GLU A 63 -14.43 -5.96 10.23
C GLU A 63 -13.65 -7.27 10.32
N LEU A 64 -12.32 -7.19 10.30
CA LEU A 64 -11.48 -8.38 10.47
C LEU A 64 -11.59 -8.88 11.92
N THR A 65 -11.77 -10.19 12.09
CA THR A 65 -11.55 -10.85 13.40
C THR A 65 -10.06 -10.87 13.72
N ASP A 66 -9.68 -11.26 14.94
CA ASP A 66 -8.27 -11.44 15.31
C ASP A 66 -7.57 -12.39 14.33
N LEU A 67 -8.19 -13.52 13.99
CA LEU A 67 -7.68 -14.47 13.00
C LEU A 67 -7.53 -13.86 11.60
N GLY A 68 -8.53 -13.09 11.17
CA GLY A 68 -8.48 -12.38 9.90
C GLY A 68 -7.40 -11.31 9.87
N ARG A 69 -7.26 -10.59 10.97
CA ARG A 69 -6.23 -9.55 11.17
C ARG A 69 -4.82 -10.13 11.08
N ASP A 70 -4.57 -11.21 11.82
CA ASP A 70 -3.27 -11.89 11.81
C ASP A 70 -2.87 -12.35 10.41
N ARG A 71 -3.83 -12.92 9.66
CA ARG A 71 -3.59 -13.33 8.27
C ARG A 71 -3.36 -12.14 7.33
N ALA A 72 -4.16 -11.07 7.44
CA ALA A 72 -4.00 -9.86 6.65
C ALA A 72 -2.63 -9.22 6.89
N VAL A 73 -2.22 -9.08 8.15
CA VAL A 73 -0.89 -8.59 8.56
C VAL A 73 0.22 -9.46 7.99
N SER A 74 0.08 -10.80 8.06
CA SER A 74 1.09 -11.72 7.52
C SER A 74 1.26 -11.55 6.01
N VAL A 75 0.18 -11.48 5.25
CA VAL A 75 0.25 -11.29 3.79
C VAL A 75 0.87 -9.94 3.45
N MET A 76 0.43 -8.87 4.10
CA MET A 76 0.95 -7.53 3.85
C MET A 76 2.43 -7.40 4.24
N ARG A 77 2.85 -8.04 5.32
CA ARG A 77 4.26 -8.09 5.72
C ARG A 77 5.10 -8.81 4.67
N LYS A 78 4.66 -9.99 4.19
CA LYS A 78 5.32 -10.74 3.13
C LYS A 78 5.42 -9.92 1.84
N HIS A 79 4.36 -9.21 1.47
CA HIS A 79 4.35 -8.30 0.33
C HIS A 79 5.45 -7.23 0.44
N ARG A 80 5.44 -6.45 1.51
CA ARG A 80 6.37 -5.33 1.71
C ARG A 80 7.82 -5.79 1.91
N LEU A 81 8.05 -6.98 2.47
CA LEU A 81 9.38 -7.60 2.51
C LEU A 81 9.83 -8.07 1.13
N ALA A 82 8.92 -8.64 0.32
CA ALA A 82 9.23 -9.00 -1.07
C ALA A 82 9.59 -7.77 -1.89
N GLU A 83 8.89 -6.64 -1.72
CA GLU A 83 9.23 -5.38 -2.37
C GLU A 83 10.66 -4.93 -2.04
N ARG A 84 11.06 -5.01 -0.76
CA ARG A 84 12.43 -4.68 -0.34
C ARG A 84 13.46 -5.62 -0.95
N LEU A 85 13.21 -6.93 -0.95
CA LEU A 85 14.09 -7.91 -1.57
C LEU A 85 14.28 -7.66 -3.07
N LEU A 86 13.17 -7.43 -3.77
CA LEU A 86 13.17 -7.20 -5.21
C LEU A 86 13.95 -5.94 -5.60
N LEU A 87 13.80 -4.87 -4.83
CA LEU A 87 14.51 -3.62 -5.10
C LEU A 87 15.97 -3.70 -4.64
N ASP A 88 16.21 -4.00 -3.35
CA ASP A 88 17.51 -3.77 -2.72
C ASP A 88 18.55 -4.85 -3.03
N VAL A 89 18.10 -6.08 -3.28
CA VAL A 89 18.99 -7.25 -3.47
C VAL A 89 18.96 -7.72 -4.91
N ILE A 90 17.76 -7.89 -5.50
CA ILE A 90 17.62 -8.38 -6.88
C ILE A 90 17.87 -7.25 -7.88
N GLY A 91 17.59 -5.98 -7.50
CA GLY A 91 17.81 -4.82 -8.37
C GLY A 91 16.73 -4.66 -9.44
N LEU A 92 15.51 -5.14 -9.16
CA LEU A 92 14.37 -4.89 -10.06
C LEU A 92 14.08 -3.40 -10.13
N ASP A 93 13.64 -2.91 -11.31
CA ASP A 93 13.25 -1.51 -11.47
C ASP A 93 12.12 -1.15 -10.50
N TRP A 94 12.28 -0.02 -9.80
CA TRP A 94 11.35 0.43 -8.74
C TRP A 94 9.88 0.43 -9.19
N ARG A 95 9.59 0.79 -10.43
CA ARG A 95 8.22 0.81 -10.98
C ARG A 95 7.59 -0.58 -11.15
N ASP A 96 8.39 -1.65 -11.22
CA ASP A 96 7.94 -3.02 -11.47
C ASP A 96 7.88 -3.87 -10.20
N VAL A 97 8.44 -3.36 -9.08
CA VAL A 97 8.59 -4.08 -7.81
C VAL A 97 7.26 -4.53 -7.22
N HIS A 98 6.27 -3.64 -7.16
CA HIS A 98 4.97 -3.94 -6.56
C HIS A 98 4.23 -5.08 -7.27
N VAL A 99 4.20 -5.04 -8.60
CA VAL A 99 3.51 -6.06 -9.42
C VAL A 99 4.13 -7.44 -9.21
N GLU A 100 5.44 -7.51 -9.06
CA GLU A 100 6.13 -8.78 -8.79
C GLU A 100 5.93 -9.25 -7.35
N ALA A 101 5.96 -8.34 -6.37
CA ALA A 101 5.70 -8.65 -4.96
C ALA A 101 4.30 -9.26 -4.75
N CYS A 102 3.29 -8.79 -5.47
CA CYS A 102 1.92 -9.37 -5.46
C CYS A 102 1.87 -10.86 -5.86
N ARG A 103 2.87 -11.35 -6.59
CA ARG A 103 2.96 -12.78 -6.94
C ARG A 103 3.66 -13.59 -5.87
N TRP A 104 4.57 -12.98 -5.11
CA TRP A 104 5.43 -13.66 -4.15
C TRP A 104 4.80 -13.77 -2.77
N GLU A 105 3.93 -12.83 -2.38
CA GLU A 105 3.33 -12.77 -1.05
C GLU A 105 2.57 -14.06 -0.66
N HIS A 106 1.93 -14.72 -1.64
CA HIS A 106 1.11 -15.90 -1.41
C HIS A 106 1.90 -17.22 -1.33
N VAL A 107 3.16 -17.22 -1.74
CA VAL A 107 4.00 -18.44 -1.80
C VAL A 107 5.16 -18.41 -0.82
N MET A 108 5.38 -17.28 -0.16
CA MET A 108 6.48 -17.13 0.80
C MET A 108 6.15 -17.84 2.11
N SER A 109 7.00 -18.78 2.52
CA SER A 109 6.87 -19.43 3.83
C SER A 109 7.38 -18.53 4.96
N ASP A 110 6.88 -18.75 6.18
CA ASP A 110 7.29 -18.01 7.37
C ASP A 110 8.79 -18.16 7.66
N GLN A 111 9.37 -19.32 7.31
CA GLN A 111 10.80 -19.53 7.45
C GLN A 111 11.61 -18.64 6.50
N VAL A 112 11.15 -18.46 5.27
CA VAL A 112 11.79 -17.55 4.29
C VAL A 112 11.63 -16.11 4.76
N GLU A 113 10.44 -15.72 5.23
CA GLU A 113 10.15 -14.41 5.76
C GLU A 113 11.11 -14.00 6.90
N GLN A 114 11.33 -14.88 7.88
CA GLN A 114 12.28 -14.66 8.96
C GLN A 114 13.72 -14.42 8.45
N LYS A 115 14.13 -15.18 7.42
CA LYS A 115 15.46 -15.03 6.82
C LYS A 115 15.58 -13.72 6.04
N LEU A 116 14.50 -13.30 5.37
CA LEU A 116 14.47 -12.04 4.62
C LEU A 116 14.61 -10.83 5.55
N VAL A 117 13.92 -10.81 6.68
CA VAL A 117 14.06 -9.72 7.66
C VAL A 117 15.51 -9.54 8.09
N ALA A 118 16.21 -10.63 8.42
CA ALA A 118 17.61 -10.58 8.79
C ALA A 118 18.52 -10.16 7.61
N LEU A 119 18.27 -10.69 6.41
CA LEU A 119 19.02 -10.38 5.20
C LEU A 119 18.92 -8.88 4.83
N LEU A 120 17.74 -8.31 4.98
CA LEU A 120 17.43 -6.92 4.63
C LEU A 120 17.78 -5.91 5.74
N GLY A 121 18.38 -6.37 6.86
CA GLY A 121 18.77 -5.48 7.96
C GLY A 121 17.59 -4.90 8.74
N HIS A 122 16.53 -5.69 8.94
CA HIS A 122 15.34 -5.32 9.70
C HIS A 122 14.59 -4.08 9.15
N PRO A 123 14.16 -4.10 7.89
CA PRO A 123 13.48 -2.96 7.29
C PRO A 123 12.16 -2.68 8.00
N GLN A 124 11.85 -1.41 8.20
CA GLN A 124 10.62 -0.96 8.86
C GLN A 124 9.56 -0.50 7.86
N VAL A 125 9.99 -0.12 6.66
CA VAL A 125 9.12 0.41 5.60
C VAL A 125 9.44 -0.24 4.24
N SER A 126 8.44 -0.30 3.39
CA SER A 126 8.57 -0.73 2.00
C SER A 126 9.33 0.31 1.16
N PRO A 127 9.73 0.00 -0.10
CA PRO A 127 10.33 0.97 -1.01
C PRO A 127 9.44 2.17 -1.33
N TYR A 128 8.15 2.05 -1.06
CA TYR A 128 7.17 3.11 -1.27
C TYR A 128 6.79 3.85 0.02
N GLY A 129 7.51 3.58 1.12
CA GLY A 129 7.33 4.25 2.39
C GLY A 129 6.21 3.68 3.28
N ASN A 130 5.54 2.61 2.86
CA ASN A 130 4.49 1.98 3.66
C ASN A 130 5.11 1.16 4.80
N PRO A 131 4.63 1.30 6.06
CA PRO A 131 5.14 0.53 7.19
C PRO A 131 5.01 -0.98 6.96
N ILE A 132 6.02 -1.77 7.35
CA ILE A 132 5.92 -3.23 7.31
C ILE A 132 5.25 -3.69 8.60
N PRO A 133 4.01 -4.25 8.55
CA PRO A 133 3.25 -4.56 9.74
C PRO A 133 3.71 -5.86 10.40
N GLY A 134 3.47 -6.01 11.72
CA GLY A 134 3.64 -7.26 12.45
C GLY A 134 5.09 -7.78 12.50
N LEU A 135 6.09 -6.92 12.44
CA LEU A 135 7.50 -7.28 12.56
C LEU A 135 7.85 -7.84 13.95
N ASP A 136 7.10 -7.46 14.97
CA ASP A 136 7.19 -7.98 16.33
C ASP A 136 6.95 -9.51 16.39
N HIS A 137 6.07 -10.04 15.54
CA HIS A 137 5.85 -11.49 15.40
C HIS A 137 7.12 -12.23 14.90
N LEU A 138 8.05 -11.50 14.28
CA LEU A 138 9.33 -12.03 13.81
C LEU A 138 10.49 -11.69 14.78
N GLY A 139 10.18 -11.17 15.97
CA GLY A 139 11.17 -10.79 16.98
C GLY A 139 11.95 -9.52 16.65
N VAL A 140 11.44 -8.70 15.75
CA VAL A 140 12.01 -7.38 15.43
C VAL A 140 11.27 -6.32 16.25
N GLU A 141 12.00 -5.60 17.08
CA GLU A 141 11.42 -4.43 17.74
C GLU A 141 10.96 -3.44 16.66
N ASN A 142 9.68 -3.08 16.72
CA ASN A 142 9.17 -1.97 15.93
C ASN A 142 9.87 -0.70 16.44
N SER A 143 10.96 -0.32 15.81
CA SER A 143 11.54 1.00 16.00
C SER A 143 10.63 1.98 15.27
N HIS A 144 9.57 2.33 15.95
CA HIS A 144 8.51 3.26 15.60
C HIS A 144 8.84 4.21 14.45
N VAL A 145 8.26 3.93 13.31
CA VAL A 145 7.82 5.02 12.46
C VAL A 145 6.41 5.37 12.94
N GLU A 146 6.30 5.99 14.12
CA GLU A 146 5.09 6.71 14.54
C GLU A 146 4.95 8.01 13.71
N GLU A 147 5.09 7.93 12.40
CA GLU A 147 4.34 8.86 11.58
C GLU A 147 2.92 8.30 11.53
N THR A 148 2.11 8.73 12.48
CA THR A 148 0.69 8.48 12.44
C THR A 148 0.16 9.05 11.13
N HIS A 149 -0.86 8.43 10.55
CA HIS A 149 -1.58 9.02 9.40
C HIS A 149 -2.04 10.47 9.67
N ALA A 150 -2.13 10.88 10.94
CA ALA A 150 -2.50 12.22 11.38
C ALA A 150 -1.47 13.31 11.01
N ASP A 151 -0.20 12.92 10.80
CA ASP A 151 0.88 13.87 10.50
C ASP A 151 1.12 14.04 8.98
N LEU A 152 0.51 13.19 8.17
CA LEU A 152 0.64 13.21 6.72
C LEU A 152 -0.64 13.74 6.06
N ILE A 153 -0.45 14.46 4.96
CA ILE A 153 -1.56 14.90 4.10
C ILE A 153 -1.38 14.36 2.69
N GLY A 154 -2.46 14.22 1.94
CA GLY A 154 -2.37 13.89 0.53
C GLY A 154 -1.69 15.02 -0.27
N ALA A 155 -1.00 14.67 -1.34
CA ALA A 155 -0.39 15.65 -2.23
C ALA A 155 -1.42 16.57 -2.91
N ASP A 156 -2.67 16.15 -3.01
CA ASP A 156 -3.80 16.99 -3.43
C ASP A 156 -4.01 18.16 -2.45
N VAL A 157 -4.08 17.88 -1.16
CA VAL A 157 -4.20 18.90 -0.10
C VAL A 157 -2.92 19.76 -0.02
N ALA A 158 -1.75 19.15 -0.20
CA ALA A 158 -0.47 19.88 -0.23
C ALA A 158 -0.43 20.87 -1.39
N ALA A 159 -0.91 20.48 -2.57
CA ALA A 159 -0.93 21.36 -3.74
C ALA A 159 -1.88 22.55 -3.59
N GLU A 160 -3.01 22.39 -2.91
CA GLU A 160 -3.92 23.49 -2.57
C GLU A 160 -3.29 24.50 -1.62
N ARG A 161 -2.45 24.03 -0.68
CA ARG A 161 -1.72 24.87 0.27
C ARG A 161 -0.50 25.54 -0.37
N GLY A 162 0.07 24.89 -1.39
CA GLY A 162 1.33 25.27 -2.01
C GLY A 162 2.55 25.08 -1.10
N GLY A 163 3.73 25.05 -1.68
CA GLY A 163 4.99 24.94 -0.95
C GLY A 163 5.72 23.62 -1.16
N ASN A 164 6.80 23.44 -0.39
CA ASN A 164 7.65 22.25 -0.48
C ASN A 164 7.25 21.21 0.56
N TYR A 165 7.16 19.96 0.10
CA TYR A 165 6.80 18.83 0.93
C TYR A 165 7.72 17.65 0.66
N GLU A 166 8.04 16.91 1.70
CA GLU A 166 8.73 15.63 1.59
C GLU A 166 7.72 14.51 1.33
N VAL A 167 7.92 13.74 0.26
CA VAL A 167 7.14 12.54 -0.01
C VAL A 167 7.49 11.47 1.02
N ARG A 168 6.48 10.96 1.72
CA ARG A 168 6.68 9.96 2.78
C ARG A 168 6.16 8.58 2.36
N ARG A 169 5.02 8.55 1.66
CA ARG A 169 4.34 7.30 1.33
C ARG A 169 3.61 7.39 0.00
N ILE A 170 3.62 6.29 -0.73
CA ILE A 170 2.78 6.06 -1.91
C ILE A 170 1.98 4.79 -1.62
N ILE A 171 0.65 4.91 -1.50
CA ILE A 171 -0.21 3.78 -1.13
C ILE A 171 -0.37 2.76 -2.26
N GLU A 172 -0.73 1.54 -1.94
CA GLU A 172 -0.76 0.40 -2.86
C GLU A 172 -1.68 0.60 -4.06
N ILE A 173 -2.81 1.28 -3.89
CA ILE A 173 -3.72 1.55 -5.02
C ILE A 173 -3.09 2.42 -6.11
N VAL A 174 -2.19 3.32 -5.76
CA VAL A 174 -1.44 4.15 -6.72
C VAL A 174 -0.41 3.29 -7.46
N GLN A 175 0.25 2.38 -6.73
CA GLN A 175 1.27 1.48 -7.27
C GLN A 175 0.71 0.49 -8.29
N ASN A 176 -0.58 0.15 -8.18
CA ASN A 176 -1.29 -0.76 -9.10
C ASN A 176 -1.76 -0.09 -10.41
N GLN A 177 -1.71 1.24 -10.52
CA GLN A 177 -2.24 1.93 -11.69
C GLN A 177 -1.27 1.87 -12.88
N PRO A 178 -1.73 1.43 -14.07
CA PRO A 178 -0.88 1.34 -15.25
C PRO A 178 -0.20 2.68 -15.61
N GLY A 179 1.12 2.66 -15.76
CA GLY A 179 1.92 3.82 -16.17
C GLY A 179 2.10 4.90 -15.10
N VAL A 180 1.45 4.81 -13.95
CA VAL A 180 1.59 5.79 -12.86
C VAL A 180 2.99 5.71 -12.26
N MET A 181 3.46 4.52 -11.91
CA MET A 181 4.78 4.35 -11.31
C MET A 181 5.92 4.82 -12.22
N ASP A 182 5.82 4.60 -13.53
CA ASP A 182 6.75 5.15 -14.51
C ASP A 182 6.73 6.69 -14.53
N ARG A 183 5.54 7.31 -14.45
CA ARG A 183 5.38 8.77 -14.36
C ARG A 183 5.99 9.32 -13.07
N LEU A 184 5.73 8.70 -11.92
CA LEU A 184 6.28 9.10 -10.62
C LEU A 184 7.81 9.00 -10.63
N GLN A 185 8.36 7.92 -11.16
CA GLN A 185 9.81 7.71 -11.26
C GLN A 185 10.48 8.80 -12.12
N ARG A 186 9.92 9.10 -13.31
CA ARG A 186 10.45 10.18 -14.18
C ARG A 186 10.33 11.56 -13.56
N GLY A 187 9.30 11.79 -12.74
CA GLY A 187 9.09 13.04 -12.02
C GLY A 187 9.87 13.15 -10.71
N GLY A 188 10.73 12.17 -10.36
CA GLY A 188 11.46 12.16 -9.11
C GLY A 188 10.58 11.97 -7.85
N ILE A 189 9.31 11.58 -8.03
CA ILE A 189 8.31 11.46 -6.96
C ILE A 189 8.48 10.11 -6.29
N LYS A 190 9.24 10.08 -5.21
CA LYS A 190 9.53 8.87 -4.43
C LYS A 190 9.73 9.22 -2.95
N PRO A 191 9.58 8.28 -2.03
CA PRO A 191 9.82 8.53 -0.61
C PRO A 191 11.18 9.17 -0.35
N GLY A 192 11.20 10.23 0.47
CA GLY A 192 12.36 11.06 0.79
C GLY A 192 12.62 12.21 -0.20
N ALA A 193 11.94 12.29 -1.33
CA ALA A 193 12.06 13.44 -2.24
C ALA A 193 11.32 14.66 -1.66
N VAL A 194 11.96 15.83 -1.75
CA VAL A 194 11.35 17.12 -1.39
C VAL A 194 10.97 17.84 -2.67
N LEU A 195 9.66 18.05 -2.86
CA LEU A 195 9.08 18.58 -4.08
C LEU A 195 8.15 19.75 -3.77
N GLU A 196 8.01 20.68 -4.71
CA GLU A 196 6.95 21.68 -4.68
C GLU A 196 5.66 21.03 -5.21
N PHE A 197 4.56 21.12 -4.44
CA PHE A 197 3.23 20.76 -4.90
C PHE A 197 2.40 22.02 -5.12
N ALA A 198 1.71 22.10 -6.25
CA ALA A 198 0.93 23.27 -6.62
C ALA A 198 -0.24 22.94 -7.54
N VAL A 199 -1.24 23.81 -7.56
CA VAL A 199 -2.30 23.81 -8.57
C VAL A 199 -1.94 24.79 -9.67
N ARG A 200 -1.85 24.32 -10.90
CA ARG A 200 -1.56 25.14 -12.10
C ARG A 200 -2.73 25.03 -13.10
N GLY A 201 -3.59 26.03 -13.13
CA GLY A 201 -4.85 25.95 -13.88
C GLY A 201 -5.74 24.83 -13.33
N PRO A 202 -6.23 23.90 -14.16
CA PRO A 202 -7.03 22.78 -13.72
C PRO A 202 -6.17 21.58 -13.23
N GLN A 203 -4.86 21.68 -13.25
CA GLN A 203 -3.94 20.56 -13.02
C GLN A 203 -3.26 20.68 -11.66
N LEU A 204 -3.14 19.54 -11.01
CA LEU A 204 -2.29 19.36 -9.84
C LEU A 204 -0.93 18.88 -10.33
N VAL A 205 0.13 19.51 -9.84
CA VAL A 205 1.50 19.24 -10.30
C VAL A 205 2.46 19.08 -9.12
N ALA A 206 3.45 18.21 -9.32
CA ALA A 206 4.67 18.16 -8.52
C ALA A 206 5.83 18.70 -9.36
N VAL A 207 6.70 19.51 -8.74
CA VAL A 207 7.83 20.16 -9.41
C VAL A 207 9.13 19.77 -8.70
N ASP A 208 10.05 19.22 -9.48
CA ASP A 208 11.42 18.88 -9.06
C ASP A 208 12.44 19.52 -10.00
N GLY A 209 13.27 20.45 -9.50
CA GLY A 209 14.38 21.04 -10.27
C GLY A 209 13.99 21.60 -11.66
N GLY A 210 12.73 22.00 -11.83
CA GLY A 210 12.18 22.50 -13.11
C GLY A 210 11.44 21.45 -13.92
N ILE A 211 11.46 20.17 -13.53
CA ILE A 211 10.61 19.13 -14.10
C ILE A 211 9.21 19.25 -13.48
N THR A 212 8.21 19.40 -14.30
CA THR A 212 6.81 19.44 -13.85
C THR A 212 6.11 18.14 -14.20
N THR A 213 5.56 17.47 -13.20
CA THR A 213 4.81 16.21 -13.34
C THR A 213 3.36 16.46 -12.98
N GLU A 214 2.46 16.22 -13.94
CA GLU A 214 1.01 16.27 -13.70
C GLU A 214 0.55 15.04 -12.93
N LEU A 215 -0.25 15.26 -11.90
CA LEU A 215 -0.83 14.22 -11.06
C LEU A 215 -2.35 14.24 -11.18
N PRO A 216 -2.98 13.15 -11.65
CA PRO A 216 -4.43 13.00 -11.52
C PRO A 216 -4.85 13.08 -10.05
N PRO A 217 -6.03 13.64 -9.71
CA PRO A 217 -6.45 13.83 -8.33
C PRO A 217 -6.41 12.55 -7.49
N GLU A 218 -6.82 11.42 -8.06
CA GLU A 218 -6.81 10.11 -7.41
C GLU A 218 -5.40 9.59 -7.12
N VAL A 219 -4.43 9.94 -7.97
CA VAL A 219 -3.00 9.63 -7.74
C VAL A 219 -2.43 10.53 -6.67
N ALA A 220 -2.71 11.83 -6.75
CA ALA A 220 -2.23 12.81 -5.78
C ALA A 220 -2.74 12.54 -4.36
N HIS A 221 -4.01 12.13 -4.23
CA HIS A 221 -4.59 11.74 -2.95
C HIS A 221 -3.82 10.58 -2.28
N GLY A 222 -3.35 9.63 -3.07
CA GLY A 222 -2.60 8.46 -2.58
C GLY A 222 -1.08 8.68 -2.41
N ILE A 223 -0.58 9.89 -2.65
CA ILE A 223 0.80 10.27 -2.33
C ILE A 223 0.76 11.09 -1.04
N HIS A 224 1.25 10.52 0.04
CA HIS A 224 1.24 11.16 1.34
C HIS A 224 2.55 11.90 1.59
N VAL A 225 2.43 13.14 2.03
CA VAL A 225 3.55 14.08 2.20
C VAL A 225 3.48 14.78 3.55
N ARG A 226 4.61 15.32 3.99
CA ARG A 226 4.70 16.24 5.13
C ARG A 226 5.41 17.53 4.72
N PRO A 227 5.17 18.67 5.40
CA PRO A 227 5.94 19.89 5.17
C PRO A 227 7.46 19.63 5.28
N ALA A 228 8.24 20.17 4.34
CA ALA A 228 9.68 20.02 4.31
C ALA A 228 10.39 20.95 5.29
#